data_79befdf26acc0307c3cd3ac934cb3e9e
#
_entry.id   79befdf26acc0307c3cd3ac934cb3e9e
#
_cell.length_a   1.000
_cell.length_b   1.000
_cell.length_c   1.000
_cell.angle_alpha   90.00
_cell.angle_beta   90.00
_cell.angle_gamma   90.00
#
_symmetry.space_group_name_H-M   'P 1'
#
loop_
_entity.id
_entity.type
_entity.pdbx_description
1 polymer ?
#
loop_
_entity_poly.entity_id
_entity_poly.type
_entity_poly.pdbx_seq_one_letter_code
_entity_poly.pdbx_strand_id
1 'polypeptide(L)'
;EGNAPIKHVYAPVTERLSIDPGPQEIAVFSDRFAGKIKVAPTAQVDEAKIRRIQRSMDRSLRKNNPSAYQGNGTLTKGEKLKKTKGYQKRANKLRECHRVASATRRCEHGKVINLLLSLAGDIRVEKNTWKAFQRGHFGKSLGKSGISGFFEHLRSKAESAGSKVVEVSPYQLKLSQYDPYTEMCTKKSLNQRWHRLGET
;
A
#
# COMPACT_ATOMS: atom_id res chain seq x y z
N GLU A 1 -5.80 -30.97 9.06
CA GLU A 1 -5.57 -29.50 9.19
C GLU A 1 -6.93 -28.83 9.36
N GLY A 2 -7.20 -28.29 10.55
CA GLY A 2 -8.47 -27.63 10.88
C GLY A 2 -8.45 -26.18 10.39
N ASN A 3 -9.59 -25.69 9.90
CA ASN A 3 -9.76 -24.27 9.58
C ASN A 3 -9.70 -23.43 10.86
N ALA A 4 -9.11 -22.22 10.74
CA ALA A 4 -9.10 -21.29 11.85
C ALA A 4 -10.54 -20.92 12.27
N PRO A 5 -10.83 -20.78 13.59
CA PRO A 5 -12.17 -20.44 14.03
C PRO A 5 -12.58 -19.07 13.52
N ILE A 6 -13.82 -18.97 13.04
CA ILE A 6 -14.42 -17.69 12.60
C ILE A 6 -14.59 -16.81 13.83
N LYS A 7 -13.89 -15.67 13.86
CA LYS A 7 -13.90 -14.72 14.98
C LYS A 7 -14.93 -13.60 14.84
N HIS A 8 -15.25 -13.23 13.61
CA HIS A 8 -16.18 -12.15 13.30
C HIS A 8 -17.09 -12.58 12.18
N VAL A 9 -18.38 -12.41 12.38
CA VAL A 9 -19.39 -12.66 11.35
C VAL A 9 -19.91 -11.31 10.87
N TYR A 10 -19.80 -11.06 9.56
CA TYR A 10 -20.42 -9.91 8.90
C TYR A 10 -21.68 -10.39 8.19
N ALA A 11 -22.69 -9.51 8.12
CA ALA A 11 -23.87 -9.72 7.29
C ALA A 11 -23.67 -8.92 5.97
N PRO A 12 -23.10 -9.51 4.92
CA PRO A 12 -22.78 -8.79 3.70
C PRO A 12 -24.03 -8.31 2.98
N VAL A 13 -23.97 -7.08 2.44
CA VAL A 13 -25.07 -6.41 1.74
C VAL A 13 -25.15 -6.82 0.27
N THR A 14 -24.00 -7.19 -0.31
CA THR A 14 -23.88 -7.67 -1.69
C THR A 14 -23.24 -9.05 -1.73
N GLU A 15 -23.49 -9.79 -2.80
CA GLU A 15 -22.88 -11.10 -2.99
C GLU A 15 -21.37 -10.98 -3.27
N ARG A 16 -21.00 -10.05 -4.15
CA ARG A 16 -19.64 -9.89 -4.65
C ARG A 16 -19.18 -8.44 -4.71
N LEU A 17 -17.90 -8.24 -4.41
CA LEU A 17 -17.20 -6.95 -4.51
C LEU A 17 -15.93 -7.11 -5.33
N SER A 18 -15.72 -6.22 -6.31
CA SER A 18 -14.49 -6.15 -7.11
C SER A 18 -13.64 -4.97 -6.67
N ILE A 19 -12.33 -5.16 -6.58
CA ILE A 19 -11.36 -4.15 -6.17
C ILE A 19 -10.26 -4.02 -7.22
N ASP A 20 -10.10 -2.81 -7.74
CA ASP A 20 -8.93 -2.38 -8.54
C ASP A 20 -7.96 -1.61 -7.63
N PRO A 21 -6.76 -2.14 -7.39
CA PRO A 21 -5.79 -1.54 -6.49
C PRO A 21 -4.96 -0.43 -7.12
N GLY A 22 -5.13 0.81 -6.64
CA GLY A 22 -4.23 1.93 -6.95
C GLY A 22 -3.12 2.12 -5.91
N PRO A 23 -2.20 3.08 -6.12
CA PRO A 23 -1.04 3.29 -5.22
C PRO A 23 -1.40 3.83 -3.82
N GLN A 24 -2.53 4.50 -3.65
CA GLN A 24 -2.98 5.11 -2.38
C GLN A 24 -4.45 4.86 -2.09
N GLU A 25 -5.21 4.56 -3.11
CA GLU A 25 -6.65 4.33 -3.06
C GLU A 25 -6.99 3.04 -3.80
N ILE A 26 -8.14 2.50 -3.50
CA ILE A 26 -8.73 1.36 -4.20
C ILE A 26 -10.02 1.84 -4.87
N ALA A 27 -10.24 1.43 -6.12
CA ALA A 27 -11.56 1.52 -6.72
C ALA A 27 -12.35 0.26 -6.36
N VAL A 28 -13.58 0.44 -5.94
CA VAL A 28 -14.45 -0.63 -5.45
C VAL A 28 -15.73 -0.61 -6.25
N PHE A 29 -16.18 -1.78 -6.69
CA PHE A 29 -17.40 -1.94 -7.48
C PHE A 29 -18.19 -3.16 -7.03
N SER A 30 -19.51 -3.01 -6.92
CA SER A 30 -20.50 -4.07 -6.76
C SER A 30 -21.79 -3.66 -7.50
N ASP A 31 -22.80 -4.50 -7.48
CA ASP A 31 -24.15 -4.20 -8.00
C ASP A 31 -24.83 -3.02 -7.27
N ARG A 32 -24.43 -2.73 -6.03
CA ARG A 32 -25.05 -1.68 -5.19
C ARG A 32 -24.13 -0.52 -4.85
N PHE A 33 -22.83 -0.65 -5.11
CA PHE A 33 -21.86 0.34 -4.70
C PHE A 33 -20.73 0.47 -5.72
N ALA A 34 -20.39 1.71 -6.07
CA ALA A 34 -19.21 2.04 -6.86
C ALA A 34 -18.53 3.28 -6.28
N GLY A 35 -17.21 3.22 -6.11
CA GLY A 35 -16.48 4.37 -5.56
C GLY A 35 -14.99 4.14 -5.39
N LYS A 36 -14.30 5.18 -4.93
CA LYS A 36 -12.87 5.14 -4.59
C LYS A 36 -12.68 5.37 -3.10
N ILE A 37 -11.83 4.57 -2.49
CA ILE A 37 -11.55 4.61 -1.06
C ILE A 37 -10.04 4.76 -0.86
N LYS A 38 -9.62 5.81 -0.14
CA LYS A 38 -8.24 5.94 0.32
C LYS A 38 -7.99 4.99 1.47
N VAL A 39 -6.95 4.14 1.38
CA VAL A 39 -6.70 3.10 2.39
C VAL A 39 -6.04 3.63 3.66
N ALA A 40 -5.35 4.78 3.59
CA ALA A 40 -4.71 5.40 4.75
C ALA A 40 -4.62 6.94 4.60
N PRO A 41 -5.75 7.68 4.62
CA PRO A 41 -5.80 9.10 4.31
C PRO A 41 -5.06 9.98 5.32
N THR A 42 -5.06 9.63 6.61
CA THR A 42 -4.45 10.44 7.69
C THR A 42 -3.10 9.93 8.16
N ALA A 43 -2.67 8.74 7.71
CA ALA A 43 -1.38 8.14 8.06
C ALA A 43 -0.19 8.86 7.41
N GLN A 44 -0.16 10.18 7.52
CA GLN A 44 0.89 11.00 6.95
C GLN A 44 2.07 11.13 7.90
N VAL A 45 3.25 11.08 7.32
CA VAL A 45 4.50 11.36 8.02
C VAL A 45 4.89 12.80 7.71
N ASP A 46 5.20 13.59 8.72
CA ASP A 46 5.78 14.92 8.53
C ASP A 46 7.20 14.76 7.95
N GLU A 47 7.29 14.79 6.61
CA GLU A 47 8.53 14.61 5.88
C GLU A 47 9.54 15.73 6.19
N ALA A 48 9.10 16.95 6.44
CA ALA A 48 9.96 18.06 6.80
C ALA A 48 10.63 17.81 8.16
N LYS A 49 9.86 17.35 9.13
CA LYS A 49 10.36 16.96 10.46
C LYS A 49 11.35 15.78 10.35
N ILE A 50 11.03 14.75 9.58
CA ILE A 50 11.94 13.61 9.36
C ILE A 50 13.24 14.07 8.73
N ARG A 51 13.20 14.82 7.64
CA ARG A 51 14.41 15.35 6.98
C ARG A 51 15.25 16.21 7.92
N ARG A 52 14.62 17.01 8.78
CA ARG A 52 15.33 17.83 9.79
C ARG A 52 16.06 16.95 10.79
N ILE A 53 15.41 15.90 11.28
CA ILE A 53 16.02 14.92 12.21
C ILE A 53 17.18 14.21 11.52
N GLN A 54 17.00 13.68 10.31
CA GLN A 54 18.03 12.97 9.55
C GLN A 54 19.25 13.86 9.27
N ARG A 55 19.06 15.10 8.81
CA ARG A 55 20.15 16.06 8.64
C ARG A 55 20.91 16.35 9.92
N SER A 56 20.19 16.45 11.05
CA SER A 56 20.82 16.67 12.36
C SER A 56 21.61 15.44 12.84
N MET A 57 21.14 14.24 12.52
CA MET A 57 21.86 12.99 12.79
C MET A 57 23.13 12.88 11.94
N ASP A 58 23.05 13.18 10.63
CA ASP A 58 24.19 13.18 9.73
C ASP A 58 25.28 14.17 10.18
N ARG A 59 24.90 15.41 10.48
CA ARG A 59 25.84 16.41 11.02
C ARG A 59 26.51 15.93 12.30
N SER A 60 25.77 15.27 13.20
CA SER A 60 26.33 14.71 14.45
C SER A 60 27.33 13.58 14.17
N LEU A 61 27.06 12.71 13.20
CA LEU A 61 27.99 11.66 12.81
C LEU A 61 29.28 12.23 12.22
N ARG A 62 29.19 13.15 11.28
CA ARG A 62 30.36 13.78 10.65
C ARG A 62 31.22 14.51 11.65
N LYS A 63 30.60 15.29 12.54
CA LYS A 63 31.35 16.03 13.57
C LYS A 63 32.12 15.11 14.53
N ASN A 64 31.56 13.96 14.89
CA ASN A 64 32.14 13.06 15.89
C ASN A 64 33.01 11.93 15.30
N ASN A 65 33.11 11.86 13.97
CA ASN A 65 33.88 10.84 13.26
C ASN A 65 34.55 11.42 12.00
N PRO A 66 35.36 12.51 12.12
CA PRO A 66 35.91 13.16 10.94
C PRO A 66 36.82 12.24 10.12
N SER A 67 37.59 11.36 10.78
CA SER A 67 38.51 10.40 10.12
C SER A 67 37.76 9.29 9.35
N ALA A 68 36.51 9.04 9.65
CA ALA A 68 35.72 8.00 8.97
C ALA A 68 35.16 8.47 7.60
N TYR A 69 35.31 9.74 7.25
CA TYR A 69 34.81 10.31 5.99
C TYR A 69 35.95 10.71 5.07
N GLN A 70 35.88 10.33 3.82
CA GLN A 70 36.80 10.75 2.76
C GLN A 70 36.59 12.22 2.41
N GLY A 71 37.55 12.84 1.68
CA GLY A 71 37.48 14.23 1.27
C GLY A 71 36.24 14.59 0.40
N ASN A 72 35.68 13.62 -0.30
CA ASN A 72 34.41 13.74 -1.04
C ASN A 72 33.15 13.61 -0.16
N GLY A 73 33.31 13.42 1.16
CA GLY A 73 32.23 13.26 2.12
C GLY A 73 31.59 11.88 2.17
N THR A 74 32.13 10.88 1.46
CA THR A 74 31.64 9.50 1.54
C THR A 74 32.26 8.78 2.75
N LEU A 75 31.48 7.84 3.32
CA LEU A 75 31.96 7.03 4.45
C LEU A 75 32.94 5.97 3.97
N THR A 76 34.05 5.82 4.65
CA THR A 76 35.03 4.75 4.40
C THR A 76 34.43 3.40 4.79
N LYS A 77 34.51 2.42 3.90
CA LYS A 77 33.93 1.10 4.10
C LYS A 77 34.58 0.40 5.30
N GLY A 78 33.76 -0.15 6.20
CA GLY A 78 34.23 -0.91 7.37
C GLY A 78 34.43 -0.08 8.64
N GLU A 79 34.36 1.26 8.56
CA GLU A 79 34.54 2.13 9.73
C GLU A 79 33.39 2.02 10.74
N LYS A 80 33.72 1.89 12.01
CA LYS A 80 32.79 1.89 13.13
C LYS A 80 32.52 3.32 13.60
N LEU A 81 31.31 3.81 13.39
CA LEU A 81 30.92 5.17 13.75
C LEU A 81 30.60 5.29 15.25
N LYS A 82 31.22 6.24 15.93
CA LYS A 82 30.88 6.65 17.30
C LYS A 82 29.55 7.42 17.28
N LYS A 83 28.55 6.85 17.90
CA LYS A 83 27.20 7.45 18.04
C LYS A 83 27.05 8.08 19.41
N THR A 84 26.89 9.39 19.47
CA THR A 84 26.73 10.13 20.74
C THR A 84 25.33 9.89 21.34
N LYS A 85 25.16 10.19 22.63
CA LYS A 85 23.85 10.17 23.30
C LYS A 85 22.82 11.05 22.56
N GLY A 86 23.24 12.24 22.06
CA GLY A 86 22.41 13.12 21.26
C GLY A 86 21.97 12.52 19.93
N TYR A 87 22.84 11.77 19.25
CA TYR A 87 22.49 11.01 18.04
C TYR A 87 21.43 9.94 18.36
N GLN A 88 21.65 9.15 19.42
CA GLN A 88 20.70 8.09 19.83
C GLN A 88 19.32 8.65 20.17
N LYS A 89 19.26 9.80 20.88
CA LYS A 89 17.99 10.48 21.19
C LYS A 89 17.24 10.91 19.93
N ARG A 90 17.96 11.40 18.90
CA ARG A 90 17.35 11.76 17.59
C ARG A 90 16.90 10.51 16.82
N ALA A 91 17.69 9.44 16.84
CA ALA A 91 17.33 8.17 16.23
C ALA A 91 16.06 7.57 16.84
N ASN A 92 15.90 7.66 18.17
CA ASN A 92 14.68 7.25 18.86
C ASN A 92 13.48 8.10 18.41
N LYS A 93 13.66 9.42 18.32
CA LYS A 93 12.60 10.33 17.84
C LYS A 93 12.19 10.01 16.39
N LEU A 94 13.15 9.68 15.53
CA LEU A 94 12.88 9.25 14.16
C LEU A 94 12.08 7.93 14.12
N ARG A 95 12.52 6.94 14.91
CA ARG A 95 11.79 5.66 15.04
C ARG A 95 10.35 5.86 15.52
N GLU A 96 10.15 6.75 16.49
CA GLU A 96 8.82 7.08 17.00
C GLU A 96 7.93 7.72 15.93
N CYS A 97 8.45 8.64 15.12
CA CYS A 97 7.70 9.20 13.99
C CYS A 97 7.20 8.10 13.03
N HIS A 98 8.07 7.15 12.69
CA HIS A 98 7.69 6.04 11.81
C HIS A 98 6.74 5.05 12.49
N ARG A 99 6.94 4.77 13.78
CA ARG A 99 6.05 3.90 14.57
C ARG A 99 4.62 4.44 14.60
N VAL A 100 4.46 5.73 14.92
CA VAL A 100 3.15 6.38 14.97
C VAL A 100 2.47 6.32 13.61
N ALA A 101 3.16 6.69 12.54
CA ALA A 101 2.60 6.63 11.18
C ALA A 101 2.19 5.21 10.78
N SER A 102 2.99 4.21 11.16
CA SER A 102 2.66 2.80 10.88
C SER A 102 1.44 2.33 11.68
N ALA A 103 1.34 2.71 12.95
CA ALA A 103 0.19 2.37 13.80
C ALA A 103 -1.10 3.02 13.27
N THR A 104 -1.06 4.32 12.94
CA THR A 104 -2.20 5.03 12.34
C THR A 104 -2.65 4.35 11.05
N ARG A 105 -1.72 4.04 10.15
CA ARG A 105 -1.99 3.34 8.90
C ARG A 105 -2.69 2.00 9.13
N ARG A 106 -2.18 1.21 10.08
CA ARG A 106 -2.78 -0.08 10.42
C ARG A 106 -4.22 0.05 10.95
N CYS A 107 -4.49 1.07 11.75
CA CYS A 107 -5.84 1.37 12.23
C CYS A 107 -6.78 1.76 11.07
N GLU A 108 -6.32 2.61 10.15
CA GLU A 108 -7.11 3.02 8.99
C GLU A 108 -7.36 1.86 8.04
N HIS A 109 -6.35 1.04 7.74
CA HIS A 109 -6.51 -0.21 7.01
C HIS A 109 -7.59 -1.09 7.64
N GLY A 110 -7.55 -1.26 8.96
CA GLY A 110 -8.56 -2.04 9.68
C GLY A 110 -9.98 -1.51 9.50
N LYS A 111 -10.18 -0.18 9.50
CA LYS A 111 -11.49 0.44 9.25
C LYS A 111 -11.99 0.17 7.83
N VAL A 112 -11.13 0.36 6.82
CA VAL A 112 -11.49 0.11 5.42
C VAL A 112 -11.78 -1.37 5.20
N ILE A 113 -10.98 -2.28 5.76
CA ILE A 113 -11.19 -3.72 5.65
C ILE A 113 -12.52 -4.12 6.28
N ASN A 114 -12.86 -3.58 7.47
CA ASN A 114 -14.16 -3.86 8.10
C ASN A 114 -15.31 -3.42 7.20
N LEU A 115 -15.20 -2.24 6.59
CA LEU A 115 -16.18 -1.76 5.63
C LEU A 115 -16.32 -2.71 4.44
N LEU A 116 -15.22 -3.14 3.81
CA LEU A 116 -15.25 -4.07 2.68
C LEU A 116 -15.91 -5.41 3.04
N LEU A 117 -15.56 -5.97 4.20
CA LEU A 117 -16.14 -7.23 4.68
C LEU A 117 -17.62 -7.11 5.06
N SER A 118 -18.07 -5.93 5.50
CA SER A 118 -19.49 -5.68 5.73
C SER A 118 -20.28 -5.51 4.43
N LEU A 119 -19.61 -5.16 3.32
CA LEU A 119 -20.25 -5.03 2.03
C LEU A 119 -20.40 -6.37 1.31
N ALA A 120 -19.37 -7.24 1.31
CA ALA A 120 -19.42 -8.50 0.57
C ALA A 120 -18.61 -9.62 1.23
N GLY A 121 -19.10 -10.85 1.07
CA GLY A 121 -18.39 -12.07 1.50
C GLY A 121 -17.43 -12.65 0.44
N ASP A 122 -17.66 -12.38 -0.86
CA ASP A 122 -16.74 -12.72 -1.98
C ASP A 122 -16.10 -11.43 -2.50
N ILE A 123 -14.81 -11.24 -2.22
CA ILE A 123 -14.04 -10.07 -2.64
C ILE A 123 -13.05 -10.48 -3.72
N ARG A 124 -13.15 -9.87 -4.90
CA ARG A 124 -12.30 -10.07 -6.06
C ARG A 124 -11.28 -8.93 -6.17
N VAL A 125 -9.99 -9.25 -6.22
CA VAL A 125 -8.92 -8.25 -6.25
C VAL A 125 -8.04 -8.49 -7.47
N GLU A 126 -7.78 -7.45 -8.26
CA GLU A 126 -6.81 -7.53 -9.33
C GLU A 126 -5.41 -7.77 -8.77
N LYS A 127 -4.72 -8.79 -9.32
CA LYS A 127 -3.37 -9.17 -8.91
C LYS A 127 -2.34 -8.18 -9.43
N ASN A 128 -1.73 -7.40 -8.52
CA ASN A 128 -0.70 -6.42 -8.86
C ASN A 128 0.69 -6.82 -8.37
N THR A 129 1.70 -6.50 -9.18
CA THR A 129 3.12 -6.69 -8.81
C THR A 129 3.68 -5.42 -8.17
N TRP A 130 3.51 -5.28 -6.85
CA TRP A 130 3.94 -4.10 -6.09
C TRP A 130 5.40 -3.72 -6.27
N LYS A 131 6.30 -4.70 -6.48
CA LYS A 131 7.73 -4.45 -6.75
C LYS A 131 7.94 -3.65 -8.04
N ALA A 132 7.15 -3.90 -9.07
CA ALA A 132 7.21 -3.14 -10.33
C ALA A 132 6.77 -1.69 -10.11
N PHE A 133 5.69 -1.48 -9.37
CA PHE A 133 5.22 -0.14 -9.00
C PHE A 133 6.23 0.63 -8.13
N GLN A 134 6.96 -0.05 -7.24
CA GLN A 134 8.00 0.57 -6.40
C GLN A 134 9.20 1.08 -7.20
N ARG A 135 9.58 0.36 -8.25
CA ARG A 135 10.70 0.76 -9.14
C ARG A 135 10.36 1.96 -10.02
N GLY A 136 9.08 2.21 -10.25
CA GLY A 136 8.57 3.35 -11.01
C GLY A 136 8.32 4.58 -10.14
N HIS A 137 7.51 5.51 -10.65
CA HIS A 137 7.21 6.80 -9.99
C HIS A 137 6.34 6.68 -8.72
N PHE A 138 5.78 5.50 -8.44
CA PHE A 138 4.82 5.30 -7.35
C PHE A 138 5.43 4.85 -6.01
N GLY A 139 6.73 4.64 -5.93
CA GLY A 139 7.38 4.11 -4.73
C GLY A 139 7.07 4.90 -3.45
N LYS A 140 7.05 6.23 -3.54
CA LYS A 140 6.70 7.11 -2.41
C LYS A 140 5.23 6.96 -1.98
N SER A 141 4.32 6.89 -2.94
CA SER A 141 2.88 6.71 -2.70
C SER A 141 2.58 5.36 -2.05
N LEU A 142 3.19 4.30 -2.57
CA LEU A 142 3.08 2.95 -2.01
C LEU A 142 3.63 2.88 -0.57
N GLY A 143 4.77 3.54 -0.32
CA GLY A 143 5.35 3.62 1.03
C GLY A 143 4.45 4.37 2.02
N LYS A 144 3.74 5.41 1.58
CA LYS A 144 2.80 6.18 2.40
C LYS A 144 1.52 5.38 2.70
N SER A 145 0.92 4.80 1.69
CA SER A 145 -0.33 4.04 1.83
C SER A 145 -0.14 2.69 2.50
N GLY A 146 1.01 2.02 2.25
CA GLY A 146 1.26 0.66 2.68
C GLY A 146 0.31 -0.35 2.04
N ILE A 147 -0.07 -0.12 0.78
CA ILE A 147 -1.12 -0.86 0.07
C ILE A 147 -0.87 -2.38 0.01
N SER A 148 0.39 -2.83 -0.12
CA SER A 148 0.70 -4.26 -0.08
C SER A 148 0.30 -4.88 1.26
N GLY A 149 0.67 -4.25 2.37
CA GLY A 149 0.27 -4.69 3.72
C GLY A 149 -1.23 -4.57 3.97
N PHE A 150 -1.92 -3.66 3.27
CA PHE A 150 -3.38 -3.59 3.30
C PHE A 150 -4.01 -4.88 2.75
N PHE A 151 -3.57 -5.37 1.60
CA PHE A 151 -4.11 -6.59 1.01
C PHE A 151 -3.74 -7.85 1.78
N GLU A 152 -2.54 -7.91 2.38
CA GLU A 152 -2.17 -9.00 3.31
C GLU A 152 -3.11 -9.02 4.52
N HIS A 153 -3.37 -7.86 5.11
CA HIS A 153 -4.29 -7.71 6.24
C HIS A 153 -5.75 -8.03 5.84
N LEU A 154 -6.19 -7.61 4.64
CA LEU A 154 -7.51 -7.93 4.11
C LEU A 154 -7.69 -9.46 4.00
N ARG A 155 -6.73 -10.19 3.42
CA ARG A 155 -6.80 -11.66 3.30
C ARG A 155 -6.91 -12.33 4.65
N SER A 156 -5.99 -12.00 5.59
CA SER A 156 -5.99 -12.58 6.93
C SER A 156 -7.30 -12.31 7.69
N LYS A 157 -7.85 -11.11 7.54
CA LYS A 157 -9.08 -10.73 8.22
C LYS A 157 -10.32 -11.35 7.58
N ALA A 158 -10.35 -11.46 6.26
CA ALA A 158 -11.40 -12.14 5.52
C ALA A 158 -11.47 -13.63 5.90
N GLU A 159 -10.32 -14.31 5.95
CA GLU A 159 -10.23 -15.69 6.42
C GLU A 159 -10.80 -15.85 7.84
N SER A 160 -10.41 -14.97 8.77
CA SER A 160 -10.93 -14.95 10.14
C SER A 160 -12.43 -14.63 10.23
N ALA A 161 -13.01 -14.03 9.21
CA ALA A 161 -14.42 -13.67 9.11
C ALA A 161 -15.26 -14.69 8.30
N GLY A 162 -14.63 -15.74 7.78
CA GLY A 162 -15.30 -16.71 6.89
C GLY A 162 -15.63 -16.14 5.50
N SER A 163 -15.01 -15.00 5.13
CA SER A 163 -15.13 -14.36 3.82
C SER A 163 -14.03 -14.81 2.88
N LYS A 164 -14.24 -14.68 1.57
CA LYS A 164 -13.32 -15.10 0.52
C LYS A 164 -12.69 -13.92 -0.19
N VAL A 165 -11.35 -13.95 -0.33
CA VAL A 165 -10.60 -12.99 -1.18
C VAL A 165 -9.93 -13.77 -2.30
N VAL A 166 -10.28 -13.44 -3.55
CA VAL A 166 -9.77 -14.11 -4.75
C VAL A 166 -8.95 -13.11 -5.56
N GLU A 167 -7.70 -13.45 -5.84
CA GLU A 167 -6.88 -12.68 -6.76
C GLU A 167 -7.18 -13.07 -8.21
N VAL A 168 -7.40 -12.07 -9.05
CA VAL A 168 -7.73 -12.23 -10.46
C VAL A 168 -6.59 -11.68 -11.31
N SER A 169 -6.15 -12.44 -12.29
CA SER A 169 -5.09 -12.05 -13.20
C SER A 169 -5.59 -11.04 -14.23
N PRO A 170 -5.00 -9.81 -14.31
CA PRO A 170 -5.37 -8.83 -15.32
C PRO A 170 -5.05 -9.29 -16.75
N TYR A 171 -4.05 -10.17 -16.90
CA TYR A 171 -3.68 -10.73 -18.21
C TYR A 171 -4.71 -11.71 -18.75
N GLN A 172 -5.43 -12.41 -17.89
CA GLN A 172 -6.49 -13.33 -18.27
C GLN A 172 -7.78 -12.60 -18.62
N LEU A 173 -8.16 -11.61 -17.81
CA LEU A 173 -9.43 -10.90 -17.96
C LEU A 173 -9.37 -9.79 -19.01
N LYS A 174 -8.21 -9.14 -19.21
CA LYS A 174 -8.01 -8.04 -20.18
C LYS A 174 -9.10 -6.96 -20.11
N LEU A 175 -9.61 -6.65 -18.89
CA LEU A 175 -10.79 -5.79 -18.67
C LEU A 175 -10.69 -4.43 -19.36
N SER A 176 -9.49 -3.85 -19.46
CA SER A 176 -9.26 -2.58 -20.18
C SER A 176 -9.41 -2.68 -21.70
N GLN A 177 -9.51 -3.88 -22.24
CA GLN A 177 -9.59 -4.17 -23.68
C GLN A 177 -10.91 -4.89 -24.05
N TYR A 178 -11.63 -5.40 -23.06
CA TYR A 178 -12.84 -6.17 -23.23
C TYR A 178 -14.06 -5.27 -23.41
N ASP A 179 -14.84 -5.54 -24.44
CA ASP A 179 -16.14 -4.92 -24.70
C ASP A 179 -17.26 -5.92 -24.35
N PRO A 180 -18.05 -5.66 -23.33
CA PRO A 180 -19.12 -6.56 -22.88
C PRO A 180 -20.30 -6.69 -23.88
N TYR A 181 -20.44 -5.76 -24.83
CA TYR A 181 -21.52 -5.80 -25.82
C TYR A 181 -21.17 -6.68 -27.04
N THR A 182 -19.90 -6.64 -27.43
CA THR A 182 -19.42 -7.43 -28.58
C THR A 182 -18.68 -8.69 -28.15
N GLU A 183 -18.43 -8.85 -26.84
CA GLU A 183 -17.61 -9.93 -26.25
C GLU A 183 -16.18 -10.01 -26.81
N MET A 184 -15.70 -8.94 -27.43
CA MET A 184 -14.40 -8.87 -28.08
C MET A 184 -13.37 -8.13 -27.24
N CYS A 185 -12.09 -8.53 -27.37
CA CYS A 185 -10.96 -7.83 -26.78
C CYS A 185 -10.20 -7.05 -27.85
N THR A 186 -10.25 -5.71 -27.79
CA THR A 186 -9.53 -4.84 -28.73
C THR A 186 -8.36 -4.18 -28.03
N LYS A 187 -7.13 -4.44 -28.54
CA LYS A 187 -5.91 -3.83 -28.00
C LYS A 187 -5.91 -2.32 -28.30
N LYS A 188 -5.74 -1.52 -27.24
CA LYS A 188 -5.66 -0.06 -27.33
C LYS A 188 -4.26 0.44 -27.08
N SER A 189 -3.95 1.63 -27.61
CA SER A 189 -2.73 2.35 -27.27
C SER A 189 -2.78 2.83 -25.81
N LEU A 190 -1.62 2.98 -25.15
CA LEU A 190 -1.53 3.44 -23.77
C LEU A 190 -2.06 4.88 -23.56
N ASN A 191 -2.11 5.67 -24.64
CA ASN A 191 -2.60 7.05 -24.62
C ASN A 191 -4.13 7.13 -24.72
N GLN A 192 -4.79 6.04 -25.15
CA GLN A 192 -6.25 5.99 -25.29
C GLN A 192 -6.89 5.75 -23.90
N ARG A 193 -7.48 6.81 -23.35
CA ARG A 193 -8.12 6.79 -22.02
C ARG A 193 -9.56 6.36 -22.04
N TRP A 194 -10.24 6.50 -23.18
CA TRP A 194 -11.65 6.20 -23.36
C TRP A 194 -11.85 4.93 -24.17
N HIS A 195 -12.84 4.15 -23.79
CA HIS A 195 -13.34 3.02 -24.54
C HIS A 195 -14.77 3.31 -24.97
N ARG A 196 -15.01 3.30 -26.27
CA ARG A 196 -16.37 3.28 -26.80
C ARG A 196 -16.81 1.83 -26.86
N LEU A 197 -17.90 1.51 -26.21
CA LEU A 197 -18.45 0.16 -26.13
C LEU A 197 -19.55 0.01 -27.18
N GLY A 198 -19.64 -1.18 -27.81
CA GLY A 198 -20.65 -1.50 -28.80
C GLY A 198 -20.45 -0.90 -30.18
N GLU A 199 -19.30 -0.29 -30.49
CA GLU A 199 -18.93 0.13 -31.85
C GLU A 199 -18.01 -0.93 -32.46
N THR A 200 -18.48 -1.59 -33.51
CA THR A 200 -17.71 -2.46 -34.43
C THR A 200 -17.15 -1.65 -35.59
#